data_50b106dc7529f6a5db4b0d622d74996e
#
_entry.id   50b106dc7529f6a5db4b0d622d74996e
#
_cell.length_a   1.000
_cell.length_b   1.000
_cell.length_c   1.000
_cell.angle_alpha   90.00
_cell.angle_beta   90.00
_cell.angle_gamma   90.00
#
_symmetry.space_group_name_H-M   'P 1'
#
loop_
_entity.id
_entity.type
_entity.pdbx_description
1 polymer ?
#
loop_
_entity_poly.entity_id
_entity_poly.type
_entity_poly.pdbx_seq_one_letter_code
_entity_poly.pdbx_strand_id
1 'polypeptide(L)'
;NMSMFQELEYTNDIKKVSAVQFSLMSPDEIRRRSVAEIYTNETYDGDIPKTGGLFDPRMGVLDHGKKCPTDELDNRYCPGYFGHINLAKPVFYLHFMKHVTKTLQSVCWRCSKLLISEDKNELCKIINSKKGCNRFTAVTALCNKISKKRCGDKNIDGCGAIQPSTIKKETNTLGKITAIWKSKSEEKEMSVIWDADDVLKIFKRISKEDMVLLGFNPDHCRPEWLICQVLPVAPPSVRPSVKADNNTRMEDDITHKYCDIIKTNKTLENKLNNSTSYGKITKKAIDEWYQLLQYHVATLVNNSLPGIPPAQQRSGRPLKAIFDRLKSKEGRVRGNLMGKRVDKSARSVITPDPRLKINELGVPIDICKNLTFPEKVNNFNK
;
A
#
# COMPACT_ATOMS: atom_id res chain seq x y z
N ASN A 1 -16.90 -20.95 34.12
CA ASN A 1 -15.45 -21.21 34.17
C ASN A 1 -14.98 -21.71 32.82
N MET A 2 -14.88 -20.83 31.84
CA MET A 2 -14.16 -21.15 30.62
C MET A 2 -12.70 -20.94 30.86
N SER A 3 -11.92 -22.01 30.71
CA SER A 3 -10.47 -21.93 30.69
C SER A 3 -10.03 -20.90 29.68
N MET A 4 -9.18 -19.95 30.09
CA MET A 4 -8.68 -18.86 29.26
C MET A 4 -7.70 -19.33 28.17
N PHE A 5 -7.44 -20.62 28.14
CA PHE A 5 -6.63 -21.32 27.16
C PHE A 5 -7.46 -22.47 26.57
N GLN A 6 -8.17 -22.16 25.49
CA GLN A 6 -8.60 -23.22 24.60
C GLN A 6 -7.31 -23.83 24.01
N GLU A 7 -7.02 -25.07 24.36
CA GLU A 7 -5.97 -25.83 23.69
C GLU A 7 -6.41 -25.96 22.22
N LEU A 8 -5.76 -25.21 21.35
CA LEU A 8 -5.87 -25.43 19.93
C LEU A 8 -5.28 -26.83 19.66
N GLU A 9 -6.11 -27.80 19.38
CA GLU A 9 -5.65 -29.09 18.85
C GLU A 9 -5.02 -28.84 17.49
N TYR A 10 -3.70 -28.81 17.45
CA TYR A 10 -2.94 -28.77 16.21
C TYR A 10 -3.02 -30.15 15.56
N THR A 11 -4.01 -30.36 14.70
CA THR A 11 -4.19 -31.59 13.93
C THR A 11 -3.29 -31.67 12.69
N ASN A 12 -2.52 -30.65 12.38
CA ASN A 12 -1.68 -30.56 11.19
C ASN A 12 -0.19 -30.40 11.54
N ASP A 13 0.65 -30.86 10.64
CA ASP A 13 2.11 -30.70 10.71
C ASP A 13 2.51 -29.25 11.04
N ILE A 14 3.27 -29.08 12.11
CA ILE A 14 3.82 -27.79 12.50
C ILE A 14 4.85 -27.38 11.47
N LYS A 15 4.50 -26.39 10.64
CA LYS A 15 5.42 -25.80 9.68
C LYS A 15 6.22 -24.68 10.34
N LYS A 16 7.55 -24.81 10.28
CA LYS A 16 8.45 -23.76 10.77
C LYS A 16 8.59 -22.67 9.71
N VAL A 17 8.31 -21.41 10.09
CA VAL A 17 8.55 -20.26 9.22
C VAL A 17 10.05 -20.08 9.02
N SER A 18 10.54 -20.19 7.78
CA SER A 18 11.95 -20.03 7.43
C SER A 18 12.29 -18.58 7.05
N ALA A 19 11.38 -17.87 6.39
CA ALA A 19 11.59 -16.51 5.95
C ALA A 19 10.26 -15.80 5.72
N VAL A 20 10.31 -14.47 5.75
CA VAL A 20 9.18 -13.59 5.38
C VAL A 20 9.63 -12.73 4.21
N GLN A 21 8.86 -12.72 3.12
CA GLN A 21 9.12 -11.92 1.93
C GLN A 21 8.02 -10.87 1.76
N PHE A 22 8.43 -9.61 1.61
CA PHE A 22 7.53 -8.54 1.22
C PHE A 22 7.34 -8.54 -0.30
N SER A 23 6.10 -8.49 -0.75
CA SER A 23 5.74 -8.48 -2.17
C SER A 23 4.66 -7.44 -2.46
N LEU A 24 4.42 -7.16 -3.75
CA LEU A 24 3.25 -6.40 -4.19
C LEU A 24 2.13 -7.39 -4.50
N MET A 25 0.93 -7.11 -3.99
CA MET A 25 -0.24 -7.92 -4.31
C MET A 25 -0.76 -7.59 -5.70
N SER A 26 -1.08 -8.61 -6.47
CA SER A 26 -1.80 -8.44 -7.74
C SER A 26 -3.25 -7.98 -7.49
N PRO A 27 -3.90 -7.33 -8.47
CA PRO A 27 -5.32 -6.99 -8.36
C PRO A 27 -6.20 -8.19 -8.06
N ASP A 28 -5.90 -9.34 -8.67
CA ASP A 28 -6.65 -10.59 -8.47
C ASP A 28 -6.40 -11.18 -7.07
N GLU A 29 -5.20 -11.06 -6.56
CA GLU A 29 -4.88 -11.46 -5.20
C GLU A 29 -5.61 -10.60 -4.17
N ILE A 30 -5.67 -9.27 -4.38
CA ILE A 30 -6.43 -8.36 -3.51
C ILE A 30 -7.90 -8.74 -3.49
N ARG A 31 -8.53 -9.00 -4.66
CA ARG A 31 -9.93 -9.44 -4.72
C ARG A 31 -10.15 -10.78 -4.03
N ARG A 32 -9.25 -11.74 -4.22
CA ARG A 32 -9.36 -13.08 -3.62
C ARG A 32 -9.22 -13.05 -2.10
N ARG A 33 -8.36 -12.17 -1.56
CA ARG A 33 -8.18 -12.02 -0.12
C ARG A 33 -9.25 -11.14 0.54
N SER A 34 -10.00 -10.40 -0.25
CA SER A 34 -11.05 -9.51 0.22
C SER A 34 -12.33 -10.26 0.47
N VAL A 35 -12.98 -9.97 1.59
CA VAL A 35 -14.30 -10.54 1.97
C VAL A 35 -15.46 -9.70 1.46
N ALA A 36 -15.23 -8.43 1.12
CA ALA A 36 -16.29 -7.50 0.71
C ALA A 36 -15.78 -6.49 -0.32
N GLU A 37 -16.59 -6.24 -1.34
CA GLU A 37 -16.43 -5.08 -2.22
C GLU A 37 -17.10 -3.86 -1.61
N ILE A 38 -16.38 -2.74 -1.55
CA ILE A 38 -16.86 -1.49 -0.97
C ILE A 38 -17.18 -0.53 -2.10
N TYR A 39 -18.46 -0.20 -2.24
CA TYR A 39 -18.97 0.66 -3.31
C TYR A 39 -19.80 1.85 -2.79
N THR A 40 -20.19 1.86 -1.50
CA THR A 40 -20.91 2.97 -0.90
C THR A 40 -20.05 3.71 0.13
N ASN A 41 -20.21 5.04 0.16
CA ASN A 41 -19.56 5.90 1.14
C ASN A 41 -20.35 6.00 2.47
N GLU A 42 -21.56 5.47 2.53
CA GLU A 42 -22.35 5.43 3.74
C GLU A 42 -21.80 4.36 4.67
N THR A 43 -21.56 4.72 5.92
CA THR A 43 -20.95 3.86 6.93
C THR A 43 -21.98 3.08 7.73
N TYR A 44 -23.04 3.75 8.17
CA TYR A 44 -24.11 3.19 8.96
C TYR A 44 -25.47 3.63 8.41
N ASP A 45 -26.48 2.80 8.65
CA ASP A 45 -27.89 3.13 8.51
C ASP A 45 -28.51 3.07 9.91
N GLY A 46 -28.65 4.24 10.53
CA GLY A 46 -28.89 4.32 11.97
C GLY A 46 -27.74 3.73 12.79
N ASP A 47 -28.03 2.70 13.59
CA ASP A 47 -27.02 1.97 14.38
C ASP A 47 -26.50 0.68 13.69
N ILE A 48 -26.99 0.37 12.51
CA ILE A 48 -26.63 -0.85 11.78
C ILE A 48 -25.57 -0.52 10.74
N PRO A 49 -24.41 -1.20 10.73
CA PRO A 49 -23.40 -1.01 9.71
C PRO A 49 -23.92 -1.47 8.34
N LYS A 50 -23.72 -0.63 7.33
CA LYS A 50 -24.23 -0.86 5.97
C LYS A 50 -23.36 -1.87 5.23
N THR A 51 -23.99 -2.87 4.61
CA THR A 51 -23.31 -3.83 3.74
C THR A 51 -22.79 -3.13 2.47
N GLY A 52 -21.57 -3.46 2.03
CA GLY A 52 -20.90 -2.75 0.93
C GLY A 52 -20.38 -1.37 1.31
N GLY A 53 -20.51 -0.98 2.60
CA GLY A 53 -19.94 0.23 3.18
C GLY A 53 -18.59 -0.02 3.86
N LEU A 54 -17.98 1.05 4.37
CA LEU A 54 -16.66 0.98 5.01
C LEU A 54 -16.66 0.19 6.33
N PHE A 55 -17.79 0.01 6.97
CA PHE A 55 -17.96 -0.81 8.16
C PHE A 55 -18.77 -2.09 7.90
N ASP A 56 -18.66 -2.65 6.70
CA ASP A 56 -19.32 -3.91 6.36
C ASP A 56 -19.01 -4.98 7.41
N PRO A 57 -20.04 -5.62 8.01
CA PRO A 57 -19.87 -6.61 9.09
C PRO A 57 -18.93 -7.78 8.71
N ARG A 58 -18.85 -8.13 7.42
CA ARG A 58 -17.96 -9.18 6.93
C ARG A 58 -16.48 -8.87 7.12
N MET A 59 -16.13 -7.59 7.22
CA MET A 59 -14.74 -7.15 7.47
C MET A 59 -14.35 -7.22 8.96
N GLY A 60 -15.26 -7.50 9.84
CA GLY A 60 -15.07 -7.56 11.29
C GLY A 60 -16.05 -6.66 12.04
N VAL A 61 -16.24 -6.95 13.30
CA VAL A 61 -17.19 -6.24 14.18
C VAL A 61 -16.44 -5.44 15.23
N LEU A 62 -16.95 -4.24 15.54
CA LEU A 62 -16.42 -3.37 16.59
C LEU A 62 -17.27 -3.43 17.86
N ASP A 63 -18.56 -3.62 17.72
CA ASP A 63 -19.51 -3.57 18.83
C ASP A 63 -19.44 -4.85 19.67
N HIS A 64 -19.54 -4.69 21.00
CA HIS A 64 -19.60 -5.83 21.90
C HIS A 64 -20.89 -6.65 21.71
N GLY A 65 -20.78 -7.96 21.80
CA GLY A 65 -21.91 -8.87 21.69
C GLY A 65 -22.35 -9.17 20.26
N LYS A 66 -21.74 -8.53 19.24
CA LYS A 66 -21.96 -8.90 17.83
C LYS A 66 -20.88 -9.88 17.36
N LYS A 67 -21.28 -10.80 16.48
CA LYS A 67 -20.36 -11.75 15.85
C LYS A 67 -20.07 -11.37 14.41
N CYS A 68 -18.83 -11.58 13.98
CA CYS A 68 -18.43 -11.38 12.60
C CYS A 68 -19.01 -12.50 11.71
N PRO A 69 -19.71 -12.20 10.61
CA PRO A 69 -20.28 -13.24 9.74
C PRO A 69 -19.23 -14.09 9.01
N THR A 70 -17.97 -13.67 8.97
CA THR A 70 -16.90 -14.38 8.25
C THR A 70 -16.26 -15.48 9.08
N ASP A 71 -16.07 -15.25 10.38
CA ASP A 71 -15.37 -16.17 11.29
C ASP A 71 -16.19 -16.54 12.53
N GLU A 72 -17.41 -15.98 12.68
CA GLU A 72 -18.31 -16.17 13.82
C GLU A 72 -17.73 -15.76 15.19
N LEU A 73 -16.58 -15.07 15.19
CA LEU A 73 -15.90 -14.62 16.40
C LEU A 73 -16.39 -13.24 16.85
N ASP A 74 -16.24 -12.99 18.14
CA ASP A 74 -16.53 -11.68 18.76
C ASP A 74 -15.44 -10.65 18.44
N ASN A 75 -15.71 -9.39 18.71
CA ASN A 75 -14.78 -8.27 18.51
C ASN A 75 -13.42 -8.42 19.24
N ARG A 76 -13.33 -9.29 20.26
CA ARG A 76 -12.09 -9.58 20.99
C ARG A 76 -11.14 -10.52 20.26
N TYR A 77 -11.69 -11.44 19.49
CA TYR A 77 -10.96 -12.54 18.86
C TYR A 77 -10.90 -12.44 17.34
N CYS A 78 -11.83 -11.70 16.72
CA CYS A 78 -11.84 -11.50 15.28
C CYS A 78 -10.65 -10.60 14.86
N PRO A 79 -9.72 -11.09 14.03
CA PRO A 79 -8.56 -10.31 13.58
C PRO A 79 -8.95 -9.19 12.60
N GLY A 80 -10.13 -9.25 12.00
CA GLY A 80 -10.57 -8.40 10.93
C GLY A 80 -10.07 -8.82 9.56
N TYR A 81 -10.85 -8.53 8.52
CA TYR A 81 -10.63 -8.94 7.14
C TYR A 81 -10.59 -7.73 6.21
N PHE A 82 -9.76 -7.83 5.17
CA PHE A 82 -9.67 -6.76 4.18
C PHE A 82 -10.91 -6.74 3.28
N GLY A 83 -11.34 -5.52 2.92
CA GLY A 83 -12.21 -5.26 1.78
C GLY A 83 -11.41 -4.76 0.58
N HIS A 84 -12.09 -4.46 -0.52
CA HIS A 84 -11.47 -3.81 -1.67
C HIS A 84 -12.40 -2.80 -2.33
N ILE A 85 -11.80 -1.82 -3.02
CA ILE A 85 -12.47 -0.87 -3.89
C ILE A 85 -11.94 -1.07 -5.30
N ASN A 86 -12.82 -1.35 -6.26
CA ASN A 86 -12.48 -1.35 -7.68
C ASN A 86 -12.42 0.11 -8.16
N LEU A 87 -11.28 0.52 -8.73
CA LEU A 87 -11.13 1.86 -9.27
C LEU A 87 -11.64 1.93 -10.70
N ALA A 88 -12.40 2.98 -11.03
CA ALA A 88 -12.94 3.23 -12.38
C ALA A 88 -11.83 3.43 -13.42
N LYS A 89 -10.71 4.01 -13.00
CA LYS A 89 -9.46 4.10 -13.78
C LYS A 89 -8.27 3.75 -12.91
N PRO A 90 -7.23 3.07 -13.45
CA PRO A 90 -6.01 2.81 -12.71
C PRO A 90 -5.31 4.11 -12.32
N VAL A 91 -4.65 4.12 -11.17
CA VAL A 91 -3.91 5.27 -10.64
C VAL A 91 -2.49 4.86 -10.26
N PHE A 92 -1.56 5.81 -10.25
CA PHE A 92 -0.19 5.53 -9.84
C PHE A 92 -0.05 5.48 -8.33
N TYR A 93 0.71 4.51 -7.82
CA TYR A 93 1.31 4.62 -6.50
C TYR A 93 2.49 5.60 -6.57
N LEU A 94 2.34 6.82 -6.03
CA LEU A 94 3.35 7.88 -6.16
C LEU A 94 4.72 7.48 -5.59
N HIS A 95 4.76 6.59 -4.62
CA HIS A 95 5.99 6.06 -4.05
C HIS A 95 6.81 5.24 -5.06
N PHE A 96 6.13 4.62 -6.04
CA PHE A 96 6.78 3.82 -7.07
C PHE A 96 7.05 4.58 -8.37
N MET A 97 6.72 5.87 -8.45
CA MET A 97 6.91 6.67 -9.67
C MET A 97 8.33 6.63 -10.21
N LYS A 98 9.34 6.60 -9.32
CA LYS A 98 10.75 6.45 -9.76
C LYS A 98 10.99 5.11 -10.46
N HIS A 99 10.41 4.03 -9.96
CA HIS A 99 10.54 2.69 -10.56
C HIS A 99 9.76 2.61 -11.87
N VAL A 100 8.53 3.15 -11.90
CA VAL A 100 7.71 3.25 -13.11
C VAL A 100 8.46 4.00 -14.22
N THR A 101 8.99 5.19 -13.92
CA THR A 101 9.73 6.01 -14.89
C THR A 101 10.98 5.30 -15.40
N LYS A 102 11.76 4.68 -14.50
CA LYS A 102 12.97 3.91 -14.89
C LYS A 102 12.62 2.70 -15.74
N THR A 103 11.54 1.97 -15.42
CA THR A 103 11.08 0.84 -16.21
C THR A 103 10.66 1.29 -17.61
N LEU A 104 9.92 2.39 -17.74
CA LEU A 104 9.53 2.98 -19.03
C LEU A 104 10.75 3.43 -19.85
N GLN A 105 11.80 3.90 -19.20
CA GLN A 105 13.06 4.25 -19.88
C GLN A 105 13.85 3.04 -20.37
N SER A 106 13.57 1.85 -19.84
CA SER A 106 14.28 0.61 -20.12
C SER A 106 13.57 -0.29 -21.11
N VAL A 107 12.27 -0.09 -21.34
CA VAL A 107 11.45 -0.90 -22.25
C VAL A 107 10.89 -0.07 -23.41
N CYS A 108 10.65 -0.72 -24.53
CA CYS A 108 10.02 -0.07 -25.68
C CYS A 108 8.55 0.28 -25.38
N TRP A 109 8.15 1.51 -25.64
CA TRP A 109 6.77 1.95 -25.43
C TRP A 109 5.76 1.21 -26.33
N ARG A 110 6.18 0.71 -27.51
CA ARG A 110 5.30 0.06 -28.47
C ARG A 110 5.21 -1.46 -28.26
N CYS A 111 6.34 -2.17 -28.19
CA CYS A 111 6.38 -3.64 -28.09
C CYS A 111 6.73 -4.17 -26.69
N SER A 112 7.12 -3.28 -25.77
CA SER A 112 7.50 -3.59 -24.37
C SER A 112 8.71 -4.51 -24.20
N LYS A 113 9.48 -4.78 -25.27
CA LYS A 113 10.77 -5.49 -25.17
C LYS A 113 11.80 -4.61 -24.50
N LEU A 114 12.75 -5.21 -23.82
CA LEU A 114 13.84 -4.52 -23.14
C LEU A 114 14.76 -3.86 -24.18
N LEU A 115 15.09 -2.59 -23.96
CA LEU A 115 15.96 -1.78 -24.83
C LEU A 115 17.43 -2.04 -24.46
N ILE A 116 17.95 -3.20 -24.84
CA ILE A 116 19.34 -3.59 -24.63
C ILE A 116 20.10 -3.43 -25.95
N SER A 117 21.34 -2.97 -25.89
CA SER A 117 22.25 -3.01 -27.01
C SER A 117 23.04 -4.33 -27.11
N GLU A 118 23.87 -4.40 -28.14
CA GLU A 118 24.70 -5.52 -28.55
C GLU A 118 25.65 -6.08 -27.47
N ASP A 119 25.87 -5.36 -26.37
CA ASP A 119 26.74 -5.79 -25.26
C ASP A 119 26.03 -6.79 -24.33
N LYS A 120 25.65 -7.95 -24.89
CA LYS A 120 25.19 -9.09 -24.09
C LYS A 120 26.16 -9.43 -22.95
N ASN A 121 27.48 -9.21 -23.17
CA ASN A 121 28.51 -9.47 -22.17
C ASN A 121 28.40 -8.59 -20.92
N GLU A 122 28.12 -7.29 -21.04
CA GLU A 122 27.91 -6.41 -19.87
C GLU A 122 26.63 -6.77 -19.14
N LEU A 123 25.56 -7.09 -19.87
CA LEU A 123 24.31 -7.52 -19.25
C LEU A 123 24.52 -8.83 -18.48
N CYS A 124 25.17 -9.83 -19.05
CA CYS A 124 25.48 -11.10 -18.38
C CYS A 124 26.33 -10.88 -17.11
N LYS A 125 27.31 -10.00 -17.15
CA LYS A 125 28.12 -9.63 -15.96
C LYS A 125 27.23 -9.01 -14.87
N ILE A 126 26.30 -8.12 -15.22
CA ILE A 126 25.37 -7.49 -14.28
C ILE A 126 24.42 -8.53 -13.67
N ILE A 127 23.88 -9.42 -14.49
CA ILE A 127 22.94 -10.46 -14.04
C ILE A 127 23.61 -11.41 -13.04
N ASN A 128 24.85 -11.82 -13.31
CA ASN A 128 25.61 -12.75 -12.47
C ASN A 128 26.09 -12.09 -11.16
N SER A 129 26.43 -10.79 -11.20
CA SER A 129 26.99 -10.09 -10.04
C SER A 129 25.97 -9.43 -9.13
N LYS A 130 24.77 -9.06 -9.65
CA LYS A 130 23.80 -8.25 -8.92
C LYS A 130 22.41 -8.90 -8.88
N LYS A 131 21.71 -8.71 -7.75
CA LYS A 131 20.32 -9.22 -7.55
C LYS A 131 19.37 -8.08 -7.16
N GLY A 132 18.07 -8.27 -7.40
CA GLY A 132 17.00 -7.38 -6.97
C GLY A 132 17.19 -5.92 -7.39
N CYS A 133 17.08 -5.00 -6.44
CA CYS A 133 17.13 -3.55 -6.67
C CYS A 133 18.47 -3.08 -7.27
N ASN A 134 19.58 -3.71 -6.90
CA ASN A 134 20.90 -3.39 -7.45
C ASN A 134 21.00 -3.80 -8.93
N ARG A 135 20.41 -4.94 -9.30
CA ARG A 135 20.27 -5.36 -10.70
C ARG A 135 19.42 -4.38 -11.47
N PHE A 136 18.23 -4.04 -10.95
CA PHE A 136 17.32 -3.06 -11.56
C PHE A 136 18.03 -1.74 -11.87
N THR A 137 18.76 -1.19 -10.89
CA THR A 137 19.47 0.08 -11.07
C THR A 137 20.58 -0.01 -12.12
N ALA A 138 21.32 -1.12 -12.15
CA ALA A 138 22.40 -1.31 -13.10
C ALA A 138 21.89 -1.53 -14.53
N VAL A 139 20.86 -2.37 -14.71
CA VAL A 139 20.25 -2.63 -16.03
C VAL A 139 19.58 -1.36 -16.58
N THR A 140 18.84 -0.60 -15.75
CA THR A 140 18.24 0.67 -16.20
C THR A 140 19.30 1.71 -16.59
N ALA A 141 20.43 1.76 -15.88
CA ALA A 141 21.55 2.62 -16.25
C ALA A 141 22.20 2.21 -17.58
N LEU A 142 22.33 0.90 -17.82
CA LEU A 142 22.83 0.36 -19.08
C LEU A 142 21.89 0.74 -20.24
N CYS A 143 20.60 0.46 -20.12
CA CYS A 143 19.59 0.82 -21.12
C CYS A 143 19.61 2.32 -21.46
N ASN A 144 19.76 3.19 -20.46
CA ASN A 144 19.81 4.63 -20.68
C ASN A 144 21.08 5.10 -21.43
N LYS A 145 22.20 4.39 -21.28
CA LYS A 145 23.43 4.71 -22.01
C LYS A 145 23.30 4.40 -23.50
N ILE A 146 22.60 3.35 -23.83
CA ILE A 146 22.64 2.69 -25.10
C ILE A 146 21.44 3.05 -26.00
N SER A 147 20.28 3.10 -25.43
CA SER A 147 19.03 3.15 -26.13
C SER A 147 18.55 4.55 -26.38
N LYS A 148 18.85 5.14 -27.51
CA LYS A 148 18.30 6.49 -27.71
C LYS A 148 17.58 6.75 -29.02
N LYS A 149 17.45 5.77 -29.93
CA LYS A 149 16.83 6.10 -31.21
C LYS A 149 15.72 5.16 -31.66
N ARG A 150 15.93 3.87 -31.75
CA ARG A 150 14.93 2.93 -32.24
C ARG A 150 14.96 1.62 -31.46
N CYS A 151 13.83 0.94 -31.41
CA CYS A 151 13.72 -0.40 -30.86
C CYS A 151 14.22 -1.40 -31.91
N GLY A 152 15.26 -2.18 -31.60
CA GLY A 152 15.81 -3.15 -32.55
C GLY A 152 16.68 -2.51 -33.62
N ASP A 153 17.82 -1.92 -33.22
CA ASP A 153 18.80 -1.40 -34.18
C ASP A 153 19.62 -2.57 -34.76
N LYS A 154 19.76 -2.59 -36.05
CA LYS A 154 20.49 -3.43 -37.00
C LYS A 154 20.60 -4.95 -36.78
N ASN A 155 20.64 -5.48 -35.55
CA ASN A 155 20.87 -6.91 -35.27
C ASN A 155 19.99 -7.49 -34.12
N ILE A 156 19.01 -6.75 -33.63
CA ILE A 156 18.16 -7.17 -32.52
C ILE A 156 16.69 -7.18 -32.97
N ASP A 157 15.94 -8.23 -32.63
CA ASP A 157 14.52 -8.34 -32.82
C ASP A 157 13.75 -7.19 -32.12
N GLY A 158 13.36 -6.20 -32.85
CA GLY A 158 12.64 -5.04 -32.36
C GLY A 158 11.54 -4.59 -33.31
N CYS A 159 10.64 -3.72 -32.81
CA CYS A 159 9.53 -3.20 -33.62
C CYS A 159 9.90 -1.96 -34.46
N GLY A 160 11.14 -1.50 -34.46
CA GLY A 160 11.62 -0.31 -35.19
C GLY A 160 11.09 1.04 -34.68
N ALA A 161 10.28 1.06 -33.59
CA ALA A 161 9.68 2.28 -33.09
C ALA A 161 10.73 3.26 -32.51
N ILE A 162 10.56 4.54 -32.84
CA ILE A 162 11.41 5.62 -32.29
C ILE A 162 11.07 5.77 -30.80
N GLN A 163 12.10 5.71 -29.95
CA GLN A 163 11.95 5.84 -28.52
C GLN A 163 11.95 7.32 -28.11
N PRO A 164 11.20 7.69 -27.05
CA PRO A 164 11.26 9.04 -26.50
C PRO A 164 12.68 9.38 -26.03
N SER A 165 13.14 10.57 -26.35
CA SER A 165 14.45 11.07 -25.93
C SER A 165 14.53 11.28 -24.41
N THR A 166 13.38 11.62 -23.81
CA THR A 166 13.28 11.89 -22.38
C THR A 166 11.90 11.48 -21.87
N ILE A 167 11.88 10.74 -20.76
CA ILE A 167 10.67 10.41 -20.01
C ILE A 167 10.81 11.01 -18.63
N LYS A 168 9.92 11.93 -18.27
CA LYS A 168 9.92 12.65 -16.99
C LYS A 168 8.56 12.56 -16.33
N LYS A 169 8.55 12.51 -14.99
CA LYS A 169 7.31 12.75 -14.25
C LYS A 169 7.01 14.25 -14.32
N GLU A 170 5.80 14.62 -14.50
CA GLU A 170 5.38 16.02 -14.46
C GLU A 170 5.40 16.50 -13.01
N THR A 171 5.91 17.72 -12.78
CA THR A 171 6.04 18.29 -11.44
C THR A 171 4.77 19.00 -11.00
N ASN A 172 4.01 19.54 -11.95
CA ASN A 172 2.84 20.37 -11.68
C ASN A 172 1.52 19.59 -11.62
N THR A 173 1.48 18.37 -12.17
CA THR A 173 0.29 17.52 -12.17
C THR A 173 0.60 16.16 -11.54
N LEU A 174 -0.32 15.71 -10.69
CA LEU A 174 -0.21 14.45 -9.99
C LEU A 174 -0.41 13.28 -10.96
N GLY A 175 0.54 12.35 -10.96
CA GLY A 175 0.35 11.08 -11.67
C GLY A 175 0.34 11.19 -13.19
N LYS A 176 1.06 12.16 -13.77
CA LYS A 176 1.29 12.24 -15.22
C LYS A 176 2.76 12.04 -15.54
N ILE A 177 3.01 11.32 -16.63
CA ILE A 177 4.36 11.07 -17.15
C ILE A 177 4.42 11.67 -18.56
N THR A 178 5.37 12.57 -18.79
CA THR A 178 5.57 13.20 -20.08
C THR A 178 6.70 12.50 -20.82
N ALA A 179 6.40 11.98 -22.00
CA ALA A 179 7.37 11.45 -22.94
C ALA A 179 7.64 12.49 -24.03
N ILE A 180 8.89 12.83 -24.26
CA ILE A 180 9.32 13.87 -25.19
C ILE A 180 10.17 13.23 -26.29
N TRP A 181 9.79 13.46 -27.54
CA TRP A 181 10.57 13.11 -28.72
C TRP A 181 11.21 14.36 -29.29
N LYS A 182 12.53 14.36 -29.46
CA LYS A 182 13.28 15.43 -30.10
C LYS A 182 13.59 15.02 -31.55
N SER A 183 13.10 15.77 -32.52
CA SER A 183 13.52 15.63 -33.92
C SER A 183 14.84 16.35 -34.13
N LYS A 184 15.73 15.79 -34.96
CA LYS A 184 16.99 16.43 -35.31
C LYS A 184 16.85 17.56 -36.34
N SER A 185 15.73 17.59 -37.06
CA SER A 185 15.51 18.47 -38.23
C SER A 185 14.52 19.60 -38.00
N GLU A 186 13.76 19.57 -36.90
CA GLU A 186 12.78 20.61 -36.59
C GLU A 186 12.89 20.98 -35.10
N GLU A 187 12.81 22.28 -34.80
CA GLU A 187 12.78 22.82 -33.44
C GLU A 187 11.53 22.41 -32.63
N LYS A 188 10.65 21.60 -33.23
CA LYS A 188 9.41 21.17 -32.56
C LYS A 188 9.64 19.91 -31.75
N GLU A 189 9.58 20.05 -30.44
CA GLU A 189 9.51 18.92 -29.50
C GLU A 189 8.08 18.34 -29.52
N MET A 190 7.94 17.05 -29.83
CA MET A 190 6.67 16.37 -29.67
C MET A 190 6.59 15.79 -28.26
N SER A 191 5.65 16.26 -27.46
CA SER A 191 5.41 15.76 -26.12
C SER A 191 4.07 15.01 -26.05
N VAL A 192 4.09 13.83 -25.44
CA VAL A 192 2.88 13.03 -25.18
C VAL A 192 2.81 12.74 -23.69
N ILE A 193 1.63 12.97 -23.12
CA ILE A 193 1.35 12.67 -21.73
C ILE A 193 0.78 11.26 -21.65
N TRP A 194 1.37 10.42 -20.81
CA TRP A 194 0.90 9.07 -20.51
C TRP A 194 0.21 9.03 -19.15
N ASP A 195 -1.01 8.57 -19.17
CA ASP A 195 -1.78 8.27 -17.96
C ASP A 195 -1.42 6.86 -17.43
N ALA A 196 -1.90 6.52 -16.23
CA ALA A 196 -1.64 5.22 -15.64
C ALA A 196 -2.17 4.05 -16.49
N ASP A 197 -3.26 4.26 -17.22
CA ASP A 197 -3.84 3.25 -18.11
C ASP A 197 -2.93 2.92 -19.30
N ASP A 198 -2.30 3.94 -19.91
CA ASP A 198 -1.36 3.75 -21.01
C ASP A 198 -0.09 3.02 -20.54
N VAL A 199 0.43 3.41 -19.39
CA VAL A 199 1.59 2.76 -18.79
C VAL A 199 1.27 1.31 -18.41
N LEU A 200 0.08 1.05 -17.88
CA LEU A 200 -0.39 -0.29 -17.55
C LEU A 200 -0.43 -1.20 -18.79
N LYS A 201 -0.91 -0.69 -19.93
CA LYS A 201 -0.90 -1.43 -21.21
C LYS A 201 0.52 -1.78 -21.66
N ILE A 202 1.48 -0.88 -21.45
CA ILE A 202 2.89 -1.15 -21.75
C ILE A 202 3.43 -2.25 -20.82
N PHE A 203 3.18 -2.14 -19.52
CA PHE A 203 3.74 -3.07 -18.52
C PHE A 203 3.16 -4.48 -18.62
N LYS A 204 1.87 -4.62 -18.93
CA LYS A 204 1.23 -5.94 -19.15
C LYS A 204 1.87 -6.75 -20.30
N ARG A 205 2.49 -6.09 -21.27
CA ARG A 205 3.13 -6.74 -22.42
C ARG A 205 4.58 -7.13 -22.20
N ILE A 206 5.19 -6.76 -21.04
CA ILE A 206 6.57 -7.16 -20.74
C ILE A 206 6.62 -8.66 -20.51
N SER A 207 7.57 -9.35 -21.16
CA SER A 207 7.75 -10.80 -21.02
C SER A 207 8.27 -11.17 -19.63
N LYS A 208 8.01 -12.39 -19.18
CA LYS A 208 8.54 -12.89 -17.89
C LYS A 208 10.08 -12.88 -17.87
N GLU A 209 10.70 -13.19 -18.99
CA GLU A 209 12.15 -13.18 -19.15
C GLU A 209 12.71 -11.77 -18.97
N ASP A 210 12.15 -10.77 -19.64
CA ASP A 210 12.55 -9.37 -19.50
C ASP A 210 12.34 -8.84 -18.07
N MET A 211 11.29 -9.29 -17.37
CA MET A 211 11.08 -8.94 -15.95
C MET A 211 12.22 -9.44 -15.07
N VAL A 212 12.66 -10.68 -15.26
CA VAL A 212 13.77 -11.26 -14.50
C VAL A 212 15.08 -10.54 -14.84
N LEU A 213 15.33 -10.21 -16.09
CA LEU A 213 16.48 -9.43 -16.54
C LEU A 213 16.50 -8.04 -15.88
N LEU A 214 15.37 -7.36 -15.80
CA LEU A 214 15.23 -6.09 -15.09
C LEU A 214 15.44 -6.21 -13.58
N GLY A 215 15.34 -7.40 -13.00
CA GLY A 215 15.46 -7.62 -11.57
C GLY A 215 14.14 -7.65 -10.81
N PHE A 216 13.01 -7.71 -11.51
CA PHE A 216 11.71 -8.00 -10.93
C PHE A 216 11.54 -9.50 -10.70
N ASN A 217 10.69 -9.86 -9.75
CA ASN A 217 10.26 -11.24 -9.55
C ASN A 217 8.87 -11.41 -10.19
N PRO A 218 8.72 -12.27 -11.23
CA PRO A 218 7.44 -12.45 -11.92
C PRO A 218 6.30 -12.95 -11.03
N ASP A 219 6.62 -13.67 -9.94
CA ASP A 219 5.62 -14.26 -9.06
C ASP A 219 5.20 -13.32 -7.92
N HIS A 220 6.11 -12.44 -7.45
CA HIS A 220 5.90 -11.61 -6.27
C HIS A 220 5.93 -10.11 -6.51
N CYS A 221 6.46 -9.65 -7.65
CA CYS A 221 6.60 -8.22 -7.95
C CYS A 221 6.65 -7.98 -9.45
N ARG A 222 5.50 -7.90 -10.09
CA ARG A 222 5.43 -7.56 -11.51
C ARG A 222 5.37 -6.05 -11.71
N PRO A 223 5.94 -5.49 -12.81
CA PRO A 223 5.88 -4.06 -13.10
C PRO A 223 4.45 -3.50 -13.17
N GLU A 224 3.50 -4.25 -13.69
CA GLU A 224 2.08 -3.86 -13.78
C GLU A 224 1.42 -3.65 -12.41
N TRP A 225 1.91 -4.30 -11.34
CA TRP A 225 1.38 -4.14 -9.98
C TRP A 225 1.86 -2.85 -9.29
N LEU A 226 2.80 -2.12 -9.91
CA LEU A 226 3.19 -0.78 -9.47
C LEU A 226 2.08 0.26 -9.73
N ILE A 227 1.04 -0.13 -10.46
CA ILE A 227 -0.11 0.69 -10.81
C ILE A 227 -1.33 0.13 -10.09
N CYS A 228 -2.00 0.99 -9.30
CA CYS A 228 -3.17 0.61 -8.53
C CYS A 228 -4.40 0.50 -9.43
N GLN A 229 -4.97 -0.69 -9.53
CA GLN A 229 -6.25 -0.96 -10.20
C GLN A 229 -7.34 -1.27 -9.17
N VAL A 230 -6.96 -1.93 -8.08
CA VAL A 230 -7.83 -2.31 -6.98
C VAL A 230 -7.17 -1.83 -5.69
N LEU A 231 -7.89 -1.07 -4.89
CA LEU A 231 -7.39 -0.54 -3.63
C LEU A 231 -7.85 -1.44 -2.48
N PRO A 232 -6.93 -2.00 -1.68
CA PRO A 232 -7.31 -2.74 -0.48
C PRO A 232 -7.85 -1.79 0.59
N VAL A 233 -8.91 -2.20 1.28
CA VAL A 233 -9.51 -1.46 2.38
C VAL A 233 -9.20 -2.18 3.68
N ALA A 234 -8.59 -1.45 4.61
CA ALA A 234 -8.23 -1.98 5.92
C ALA A 234 -9.47 -2.34 6.74
N PRO A 235 -9.42 -3.39 7.57
CA PRO A 235 -10.53 -3.78 8.43
C PRO A 235 -10.89 -2.68 9.45
N PRO A 236 -12.14 -2.69 9.96
CA PRO A 236 -12.60 -1.72 10.97
C PRO A 236 -11.73 -1.68 12.24
N SER A 237 -11.13 -2.81 12.63
CA SER A 237 -10.23 -2.90 13.79
C SER A 237 -8.96 -2.03 13.67
N VAL A 238 -8.49 -1.76 12.46
CA VAL A 238 -7.34 -0.87 12.20
C VAL A 238 -7.73 0.61 12.26
N ARG A 239 -9.01 0.93 12.01
CA ARG A 239 -9.58 2.28 11.94
C ARG A 239 -10.89 2.38 12.71
N PRO A 240 -10.89 2.09 14.01
CA PRO A 240 -12.13 2.02 14.80
C PRO A 240 -12.83 3.38 14.86
N SER A 241 -14.15 3.36 14.83
CA SER A 241 -14.98 4.52 15.12
C SER A 241 -15.24 4.61 16.63
N VAL A 242 -15.22 5.82 17.17
CA VAL A 242 -15.49 6.08 18.58
C VAL A 242 -16.88 6.70 18.70
N LYS A 243 -17.73 6.12 19.55
CA LYS A 243 -19.07 6.67 19.86
C LYS A 243 -18.89 7.75 20.93
N ALA A 244 -19.29 8.98 20.61
CA ALA A 244 -19.31 10.09 21.58
C ALA A 244 -20.60 10.07 22.42
N ASP A 245 -20.61 10.78 23.54
CA ASP A 245 -21.74 10.82 24.48
C ASP A 245 -23.06 11.27 23.82
N ASN A 246 -22.97 12.05 22.77
CA ASN A 246 -24.11 12.55 21.99
C ASN A 246 -24.62 11.57 20.91
N ASN A 247 -24.30 10.29 20.99
CA ASN A 247 -24.59 9.26 19.98
C ASN A 247 -23.98 9.51 18.59
N THR A 248 -23.16 10.55 18.41
CA THR A 248 -22.42 10.78 17.17
C THR A 248 -21.21 9.88 17.13
N ARG A 249 -20.93 9.27 15.97
CA ARG A 249 -19.71 8.47 15.78
C ARG A 249 -18.61 9.36 15.20
N MET A 250 -17.47 9.38 15.85
CA MET A 250 -16.26 9.98 15.32
C MET A 250 -15.49 8.91 14.54
N GLU A 251 -15.31 9.17 13.27
CA GLU A 251 -14.61 8.28 12.36
C GLU A 251 -13.11 8.62 12.31
N ASP A 252 -12.30 7.61 12.01
CA ASP A 252 -10.88 7.74 11.87
C ASP A 252 -10.47 8.50 10.58
N ASP A 253 -9.31 9.14 10.60
CA ASP A 253 -8.76 9.90 9.46
C ASP A 253 -8.67 9.06 8.16
N ILE A 254 -8.29 7.77 8.29
CA ILE A 254 -8.23 6.84 7.16
C ILE A 254 -9.64 6.56 6.59
N THR A 255 -10.65 6.46 7.46
CA THR A 255 -12.04 6.26 7.03
C THR A 255 -12.55 7.44 6.21
N HIS A 256 -12.25 8.67 6.63
CA HIS A 256 -12.57 9.87 5.84
C HIS A 256 -11.92 9.83 4.46
N LYS A 257 -10.66 9.39 4.38
CA LYS A 257 -9.97 9.25 3.10
C LYS A 257 -10.59 8.21 2.18
N TYR A 258 -11.00 7.06 2.73
CA TYR A 258 -11.73 6.07 1.93
C TYR A 258 -13.08 6.60 1.44
N CYS A 259 -13.82 7.35 2.27
CA CYS A 259 -15.07 8.01 1.85
C CYS A 259 -14.83 8.95 0.66
N ASP A 260 -13.78 9.77 0.70
CA ASP A 260 -13.45 10.69 -0.39
C ASP A 260 -13.09 9.92 -1.68
N ILE A 261 -12.34 8.83 -1.56
CA ILE A 261 -11.98 7.96 -2.69
C ILE A 261 -13.24 7.36 -3.31
N ILE A 262 -14.16 6.80 -2.51
CA ILE A 262 -15.38 6.19 -3.01
C ILE A 262 -16.27 7.21 -3.72
N LYS A 263 -16.48 8.40 -3.13
CA LYS A 263 -17.26 9.50 -3.74
C LYS A 263 -16.68 9.91 -5.09
N THR A 264 -15.36 10.12 -5.12
CA THR A 264 -14.65 10.54 -6.34
C THR A 264 -14.69 9.46 -7.40
N ASN A 265 -14.48 8.20 -7.00
CA ASN A 265 -14.52 7.04 -7.89
C ASN A 265 -15.89 6.86 -8.53
N LYS A 266 -16.97 6.91 -7.75
CA LYS A 266 -18.36 6.81 -8.22
C LYS A 266 -18.72 7.96 -9.18
N THR A 267 -18.27 9.18 -8.86
CA THR A 267 -18.50 10.33 -9.75
C THR A 267 -17.76 10.18 -11.06
N LEU A 268 -16.52 9.69 -11.02
CA LEU A 268 -15.70 9.41 -12.21
C LEU A 268 -16.34 8.30 -13.07
N GLU A 269 -16.79 7.22 -12.45
CA GLU A 269 -17.48 6.11 -13.13
C GLU A 269 -18.75 6.58 -13.81
N ASN A 270 -19.61 7.34 -13.13
CA ASN A 270 -20.81 7.91 -13.71
C ASN A 270 -20.52 8.83 -14.90
N LYS A 271 -19.44 9.63 -14.83
CA LYS A 271 -19.03 10.49 -15.95
C LYS A 271 -18.49 9.69 -17.15
N LEU A 272 -17.76 8.61 -16.88
CA LEU A 272 -17.30 7.71 -17.94
C LEU A 272 -18.47 7.01 -18.65
N ASN A 273 -19.44 6.51 -17.90
CA ASN A 273 -20.62 5.84 -18.42
C ASN A 273 -21.53 6.82 -19.20
N ASN A 274 -21.74 8.03 -18.68
CA ASN A 274 -22.55 9.05 -19.35
C ASN A 274 -21.87 9.64 -20.60
N SER A 275 -20.54 9.59 -20.69
CA SER A 275 -19.82 10.01 -21.90
C SER A 275 -20.07 9.08 -23.09
N THR A 276 -20.48 7.84 -22.82
CA THR A 276 -20.85 6.86 -23.86
C THR A 276 -22.31 6.93 -24.28
N SER A 277 -23.20 7.52 -23.46
CA SER A 277 -24.66 7.42 -23.69
C SER A 277 -25.33 8.72 -24.14
N TYR A 278 -25.00 9.87 -23.55
CA TYR A 278 -25.63 11.16 -23.87
C TYR A 278 -24.76 12.35 -23.47
N GLY A 279 -24.27 13.10 -24.45
CA GLY A 279 -23.78 14.46 -24.26
C GLY A 279 -22.30 14.60 -23.94
N LYS A 280 -21.74 15.64 -24.49
CA LYS A 280 -20.34 16.09 -24.47
C LYS A 280 -19.81 16.41 -23.07
N ILE A 281 -19.60 15.40 -22.23
CA ILE A 281 -18.75 15.62 -21.06
C ILE A 281 -17.34 15.90 -21.57
N THR A 282 -16.85 17.09 -21.28
CA THR A 282 -15.54 17.54 -21.77
C THR A 282 -14.45 16.63 -21.20
N LYS A 283 -13.51 16.17 -22.03
CA LYS A 283 -12.34 15.37 -21.58
C LYS A 283 -11.65 16.02 -20.38
N LYS A 284 -11.60 17.36 -20.33
CA LYS A 284 -11.07 18.13 -19.19
C LYS A 284 -11.74 17.79 -17.87
N ALA A 285 -13.08 17.69 -17.84
CA ALA A 285 -13.80 17.36 -16.60
C ALA A 285 -13.51 15.93 -16.11
N ILE A 286 -13.30 14.97 -17.02
CA ILE A 286 -12.88 13.61 -16.66
C ILE A 286 -11.46 13.63 -16.11
N ASP A 287 -10.56 14.38 -16.72
CA ASP A 287 -9.17 14.52 -16.27
C ASP A 287 -9.06 15.17 -14.89
N GLU A 288 -9.87 16.17 -14.58
CA GLU A 288 -9.91 16.83 -13.26
C GLU A 288 -10.34 15.83 -12.18
N TRP A 289 -11.41 15.06 -12.39
CA TRP A 289 -11.86 14.03 -11.45
C TRP A 289 -10.85 12.88 -11.32
N TYR A 290 -10.19 12.52 -12.41
CA TYR A 290 -9.12 11.54 -12.38
C TYR A 290 -7.92 12.02 -11.54
N GLN A 291 -7.51 13.28 -11.68
CA GLN A 291 -6.46 13.88 -10.86
C GLN A 291 -6.87 13.96 -9.38
N LEU A 292 -8.14 14.26 -9.10
CA LEU A 292 -8.65 14.26 -7.74
C LEU A 292 -8.63 12.86 -7.12
N LEU A 293 -8.99 11.82 -7.89
CA LEU A 293 -8.87 10.43 -7.44
C LEU A 293 -7.41 10.06 -7.16
N GLN A 294 -6.50 10.44 -8.05
CA GLN A 294 -5.07 10.25 -7.87
C GLN A 294 -4.55 10.95 -6.61
N TYR A 295 -5.03 12.16 -6.32
CA TYR A 295 -4.69 12.90 -5.11
C TYR A 295 -5.19 12.18 -3.85
N HIS A 296 -6.44 11.71 -3.82
CA HIS A 296 -6.98 11.03 -2.65
C HIS A 296 -6.26 9.70 -2.36
N VAL A 297 -5.96 8.91 -3.39
CA VAL A 297 -5.18 7.67 -3.22
C VAL A 297 -3.75 7.98 -2.74
N ALA A 298 -3.12 9.02 -3.26
CA ALA A 298 -1.77 9.41 -2.84
C ALA A 298 -1.72 9.86 -1.38
N THR A 299 -2.67 10.71 -0.96
CA THR A 299 -2.76 11.24 0.41
C THR A 299 -3.26 10.21 1.43
N LEU A 300 -3.94 9.14 1.00
CA LEU A 300 -4.22 7.98 1.85
C LEU A 300 -2.93 7.29 2.28
N VAL A 301 -2.01 7.10 1.34
CA VAL A 301 -0.73 6.42 1.61
C VAL A 301 0.23 7.33 2.35
N ASN A 302 0.43 8.55 1.87
CA ASN A 302 1.30 9.55 2.49
C ASN A 302 0.76 10.98 2.27
N ASN A 303 0.45 11.64 3.36
CA ASN A 303 -0.09 13.01 3.34
C ASN A 303 1.00 14.11 3.40
N SER A 304 2.28 13.73 3.51
CA SER A 304 3.42 14.64 3.60
C SER A 304 4.25 14.65 2.32
N LEU A 305 3.60 14.60 1.15
CA LEU A 305 4.29 14.60 -0.13
C LEU A 305 4.75 16.02 -0.50
N PRO A 306 6.02 16.20 -0.91
CA PRO A 306 6.52 17.51 -1.31
C PRO A 306 5.81 18.02 -2.58
N GLY A 307 5.43 19.30 -2.56
CA GLY A 307 4.76 19.96 -3.68
C GLY A 307 3.26 19.67 -3.82
N ILE A 308 2.66 18.98 -2.85
CA ILE A 308 1.23 18.65 -2.83
C ILE A 308 0.64 19.18 -1.52
N PRO A 309 -0.48 19.93 -1.57
CA PRO A 309 -1.14 20.37 -0.36
C PRO A 309 -1.62 19.17 0.44
N PRO A 310 -1.36 19.12 1.76
CA PRO A 310 -1.84 18.02 2.59
C PRO A 310 -3.36 18.06 2.71
N ALA A 311 -3.97 16.89 2.75
CA ALA A 311 -5.38 16.78 3.06
C ALA A 311 -5.61 17.09 4.54
N GLN A 312 -6.58 17.96 4.82
CA GLN A 312 -6.85 18.51 6.14
C GLN A 312 -8.29 18.23 6.57
N GLN A 313 -8.51 18.16 7.88
CA GLN A 313 -9.83 18.23 8.47
C GLN A 313 -10.38 19.67 8.37
N ARG A 314 -11.66 19.86 8.64
CA ARG A 314 -12.28 21.20 8.71
C ARG A 314 -11.59 22.13 9.71
N SER A 315 -10.96 21.59 10.74
CA SER A 315 -10.17 22.32 11.74
C SER A 315 -8.78 22.77 11.26
N GLY A 316 -8.39 22.46 10.02
CA GLY A 316 -7.04 22.74 9.48
C GLY A 316 -5.97 21.72 9.88
N ARG A 317 -6.30 20.73 10.72
CA ARG A 317 -5.35 19.66 11.10
C ARG A 317 -5.14 18.72 9.92
N PRO A 318 -3.88 18.39 9.54
CA PRO A 318 -3.61 17.42 8.50
C PRO A 318 -4.08 16.02 8.93
N LEU A 319 -4.69 15.27 8.00
CA LEU A 319 -5.14 13.91 8.22
C LEU A 319 -3.92 12.97 8.33
N LYS A 320 -3.96 12.04 9.29
CA LYS A 320 -2.93 11.02 9.45
C LYS A 320 -3.05 9.96 8.35
N ALA A 321 -2.00 9.80 7.57
CA ALA A 321 -1.90 8.79 6.52
C ALA A 321 -1.39 7.44 7.06
N ILE A 322 -1.45 6.38 6.24
CA ILE A 322 -0.91 5.06 6.58
C ILE A 322 0.59 5.14 6.89
N PHE A 323 1.34 5.94 6.12
CA PHE A 323 2.77 6.16 6.33
C PHE A 323 3.09 6.71 7.73
N ASP A 324 2.28 7.66 8.21
CA ASP A 324 2.46 8.29 9.52
C ASP A 324 2.21 7.30 10.67
N ARG A 325 1.32 6.31 10.45
CA ARG A 325 1.07 5.23 11.43
C ARG A 325 2.23 4.24 11.56
N LEU A 326 3.07 4.15 10.54
CA LEU A 326 4.21 3.22 10.54
C LEU A 326 5.50 3.90 10.98
N LYS A 327 5.81 5.09 10.44
CA LYS A 327 7.11 5.74 10.56
C LYS A 327 7.28 6.62 11.80
N SER A 328 6.21 7.19 12.35
CA SER A 328 6.32 8.15 13.45
C SER A 328 6.91 7.52 14.73
N LYS A 329 7.36 8.37 15.68
CA LYS A 329 7.83 7.94 17.02
C LYS A 329 6.79 7.10 17.74
N GLU A 330 5.52 7.45 17.57
CA GLU A 330 4.36 6.73 18.11
C GLU A 330 3.82 5.67 17.14
N GLY A 331 4.46 5.51 15.98
CA GLY A 331 4.08 4.55 14.95
C GLY A 331 4.36 3.11 15.35
N ARG A 332 3.85 2.17 14.57
CA ARG A 332 3.94 0.73 14.86
C ARG A 332 5.38 0.23 15.00
N VAL A 333 6.31 0.70 14.15
CA VAL A 333 7.70 0.22 14.19
C VAL A 333 8.40 0.66 15.48
N ARG A 334 8.42 1.96 15.78
CA ARG A 334 9.15 2.50 16.94
C ARG A 334 8.36 2.37 18.24
N GLY A 335 7.05 2.51 18.21
CA GLY A 335 6.20 2.58 19.40
C GLY A 335 5.67 1.23 19.88
N ASN A 336 5.56 0.22 19.02
CA ASN A 336 4.97 -1.07 19.37
C ASN A 336 5.86 -2.29 19.09
N LEU A 337 6.83 -2.21 18.18
CA LEU A 337 7.71 -3.33 17.84
C LEU A 337 9.09 -3.21 18.48
N MET A 338 9.79 -2.10 18.31
CA MET A 338 11.11 -1.89 18.91
C MET A 338 11.00 -1.62 20.42
N GLY A 339 10.01 -0.87 20.84
CA GLY A 339 9.67 -0.65 22.23
C GLY A 339 8.18 -0.81 22.42
N LYS A 340 7.74 -1.43 23.50
CA LYS A 340 6.34 -1.63 23.84
C LYS A 340 6.10 -1.53 25.33
N ARG A 341 4.88 -1.19 25.71
CA ARG A 341 4.47 -1.20 27.12
C ARG A 341 4.30 -2.64 27.57
N VAL A 342 4.74 -2.90 28.78
CA VAL A 342 4.64 -4.21 29.42
C VAL A 342 3.78 -4.11 30.66
N ASP A 343 3.04 -5.17 30.93
CA ASP A 343 2.28 -5.32 32.16
C ASP A 343 3.21 -5.75 33.31
N LYS A 344 2.66 -5.75 34.51
CA LYS A 344 3.35 -6.22 35.72
C LYS A 344 4.62 -5.42 36.03
N SER A 345 4.55 -4.12 35.84
CA SER A 345 5.60 -3.16 36.20
C SER A 345 5.12 -2.22 37.28
N ALA A 346 6.05 -1.75 38.10
CA ALA A 346 5.78 -0.78 39.15
C ALA A 346 6.77 0.38 39.13
N ARG A 347 6.36 1.51 39.72
CA ARG A 347 7.20 2.68 39.90
C ARG A 347 6.94 3.28 41.29
N SER A 348 8.01 3.55 42.00
CA SER A 348 7.95 4.19 43.32
C SER A 348 9.15 5.11 43.54
N VAL A 349 9.14 5.83 44.63
CA VAL A 349 10.27 6.67 45.09
C VAL A 349 11.38 5.75 45.54
N ILE A 350 12.61 6.09 45.18
CA ILE A 350 13.83 5.38 45.60
C ILE A 350 14.41 6.13 46.82
N THR A 351 14.70 5.41 47.88
CA THR A 351 15.39 5.93 49.10
C THR A 351 16.61 5.08 49.38
N PRO A 352 17.71 5.66 49.93
CA PRO A 352 18.88 4.89 50.31
C PRO A 352 18.62 4.06 51.57
N ASP A 353 19.12 2.81 51.58
CA ASP A 353 19.17 1.97 52.78
C ASP A 353 20.57 1.33 52.90
N PRO A 354 21.36 1.67 53.93
CA PRO A 354 22.71 1.16 54.10
C PRO A 354 22.79 -0.32 54.45
N ARG A 355 21.66 -0.96 54.77
CA ARG A 355 21.60 -2.41 55.08
C ARG A 355 21.53 -3.27 53.84
N LEU A 356 21.21 -2.71 52.68
CA LEU A 356 21.12 -3.42 51.43
C LEU A 356 22.48 -3.51 50.72
N LYS A 357 22.78 -4.64 50.11
CA LYS A 357 23.95 -4.83 49.27
C LYS A 357 23.71 -4.20 47.90
N ILE A 358 24.78 -4.03 47.12
CA ILE A 358 24.73 -3.42 45.77
C ILE A 358 23.83 -4.21 44.80
N ASN A 359 23.72 -5.52 45.00
CA ASN A 359 22.90 -6.41 44.19
C ASN A 359 21.51 -6.70 44.76
N GLU A 360 21.11 -6.00 45.85
CA GLU A 360 19.80 -6.17 46.49
C GLU A 360 18.91 -4.96 46.23
N LEU A 361 17.63 -5.21 46.10
CA LEU A 361 16.58 -4.22 45.92
C LEU A 361 15.48 -4.46 46.98
N GLY A 362 15.20 -3.45 47.79
CA GLY A 362 14.05 -3.48 48.69
C GLY A 362 12.76 -3.13 47.95
N VAL A 363 11.86 -4.09 47.82
CA VAL A 363 10.56 -3.87 47.16
C VAL A 363 9.45 -3.77 48.20
N PRO A 364 8.57 -2.74 48.14
CA PRO A 364 7.40 -2.63 48.99
C PRO A 364 6.47 -3.85 48.88
N ILE A 365 5.98 -4.35 50.04
CA ILE A 365 5.12 -5.54 50.10
C ILE A 365 3.84 -5.38 49.25
N ASP A 366 3.28 -4.18 49.25
CA ASP A 366 2.06 -3.89 48.47
C ASP A 366 2.28 -4.04 46.95
N ILE A 367 3.46 -3.65 46.47
CA ILE A 367 3.83 -3.89 45.06
C ILE A 367 3.93 -5.40 44.79
N CYS A 368 4.57 -6.15 45.69
CA CYS A 368 4.69 -7.62 45.53
C CYS A 368 3.33 -8.34 45.53
N LYS A 369 2.37 -7.87 46.34
CA LYS A 369 1.03 -8.45 46.41
C LYS A 369 0.21 -8.16 45.16
N ASN A 370 0.43 -7.01 44.50
CA ASN A 370 -0.33 -6.60 43.31
C ASN A 370 0.28 -7.12 41.99
N LEU A 371 1.61 -7.27 41.95
CA LEU A 371 2.31 -7.74 40.77
C LEU A 371 2.45 -9.26 40.75
N THR A 372 1.37 -9.95 40.45
CA THR A 372 1.32 -11.40 40.40
C THR A 372 1.09 -11.89 38.97
N PHE A 373 1.52 -13.09 38.66
CA PHE A 373 1.22 -13.77 37.40
C PHE A 373 0.72 -15.19 37.68
N PRO A 374 -0.22 -15.73 36.87
CA PRO A 374 -0.71 -17.08 37.06
C PRO A 374 0.37 -18.09 36.63
N GLU A 375 0.61 -19.08 37.48
CA GLU A 375 1.53 -20.19 37.23
C GLU A 375 0.82 -21.53 37.46
N LYS A 376 1.14 -22.55 36.66
CA LYS A 376 0.62 -23.90 36.90
C LYS A 376 1.28 -24.48 38.17
N VAL A 377 0.46 -24.98 39.10
CA VAL A 377 0.95 -25.64 40.30
C VAL A 377 1.65 -26.93 39.92
N ASN A 378 2.85 -27.09 40.37
CA ASN A 378 3.64 -28.32 40.25
C ASN A 378 4.30 -28.66 41.59
N ASN A 379 5.04 -29.76 41.67
CA ASN A 379 5.64 -30.24 42.94
C ASN A 379 6.71 -29.31 43.53
N PHE A 380 7.21 -28.34 42.74
CA PHE A 380 8.25 -27.42 43.14
C PHE A 380 7.71 -26.07 43.66
N ASN A 381 6.52 -25.65 43.18
CA ASN A 381 5.91 -24.38 43.53
C ASN A 381 4.60 -24.51 44.33
N LYS A 382 4.37 -25.70 44.86
CA LYS A 382 3.21 -26.03 45.72
C LYS A 382 3.38 -25.51 47.15
#